data_192a8fed02ea05cb5a4396e711e9c9a5
#
_entry.id   192a8fed02ea05cb5a4396e711e9c9a5
#
_cell.length_a   1.000
_cell.length_b   1.000
_cell.length_c   1.000
_cell.angle_alpha   90.00
_cell.angle_beta   90.00
_cell.angle_gamma   90.00
#
_symmetry.space_group_name_H-M   'P 1'
#
loop_
_entity.id
_entity.type
_entity.pdbx_description
1 polymer ?
#
loop_
_entity_poly.entity_id
_entity_poly.type
_entity_poly.pdbx_seq_one_letter_code
_entity_poly.pdbx_strand_id
1 'polypeptide(L)' 'MDSIEQHIEVDKKILEDPSVSPQMRRHTADERQHLEKYNDAHPEDHHDPTSFEMYCDENPEAEECKIYEN' A
#
# COMPACT_ATOMS: atom_id res chain seq x y z
N MET A 1 3.46 16.68 -0.50
CA MET A 1 3.78 15.35 -1.02
C MET A 1 3.41 14.31 0.04
N ASP A 2 2.62 13.33 -0.36
CA ASP A 2 2.12 12.35 0.59
C ASP A 2 3.17 11.29 0.90
N SER A 3 3.30 10.96 2.18
CA SER A 3 4.16 9.87 2.62
C SER A 3 3.32 8.61 2.79
N ILE A 4 4.00 7.46 2.94
CA ILE A 4 3.30 6.19 3.17
C ILE A 4 2.51 6.26 4.49
N GLU A 5 3.05 6.94 5.49
CA GLU A 5 2.35 7.10 6.77
C GLU A 5 1.06 7.89 6.62
N GLN A 6 1.07 8.93 5.79
CA GLN A 6 -0.13 9.72 5.51
C GLN A 6 -1.17 8.89 4.79
N HIS A 7 -0.75 8.07 3.84
CA HIS A 7 -1.66 7.18 3.13
C HIS A 7 -2.32 6.18 4.08
N ILE A 8 -1.53 5.57 4.96
CA ILE A 8 -2.05 4.64 5.96
C ILE A 8 -3.07 5.34 6.86
N GLU A 9 -2.78 6.59 7.25
CA GLU A 9 -3.68 7.36 8.10
C GLU A 9 -5.01 7.66 7.41
N VAL A 10 -4.97 7.99 6.12
CA VAL A 10 -6.17 8.22 5.32
C VAL A 10 -7.00 6.93 5.24
N ASP A 11 -6.34 5.80 5.03
CA ASP A 11 -7.02 4.51 4.96
C ASP A 11 -7.70 4.16 6.28
N LYS A 12 -7.05 4.48 7.40
CA LYS A 12 -7.67 4.30 8.72
C LYS A 12 -8.95 5.09 8.86
N LYS A 13 -8.93 6.34 8.43
CA LYS A 13 -10.11 7.21 8.50
C LYS A 13 -11.25 6.68 7.64
N ILE A 14 -10.93 6.17 6.46
CA ILE A 14 -11.92 5.56 5.58
C ILE A 14 -12.56 4.35 6.26
N LEU A 15 -11.74 3.51 6.90
CA LEU A 15 -12.23 2.31 7.58
C LEU A 15 -13.10 2.64 8.79
N GLU A 16 -12.90 3.79 9.42
CA GLU A 16 -13.69 4.24 10.56
C GLU A 16 -14.99 4.93 10.14
N ASP A 17 -15.12 5.28 8.86
CA ASP A 17 -16.28 5.99 8.34
C ASP A 17 -17.45 5.02 8.12
N PRO A 18 -18.56 5.17 8.85
CA PRO A 18 -19.71 4.25 8.70
C PRO A 18 -20.46 4.40 7.37
N SER A 19 -20.22 5.49 6.63
CA SER A 19 -20.89 5.73 5.36
C SER A 19 -20.17 5.07 4.19
N VAL A 20 -18.99 4.51 4.39
CA VAL A 20 -18.23 3.85 3.34
C VAL A 20 -18.86 2.51 2.99
N SER A 21 -18.94 2.20 1.70
CA SER A 21 -19.55 0.95 1.24
C SER A 21 -18.71 -0.25 1.68
N PRO A 22 -19.34 -1.44 1.80
CA PRO A 22 -18.58 -2.66 2.16
C PRO A 22 -17.46 -2.99 1.19
N GLN A 23 -17.67 -2.73 -0.10
CA GLN A 23 -16.63 -2.97 -1.11
C GLN A 23 -15.43 -2.06 -0.91
N MET A 24 -15.67 -0.78 -0.69
CA MET A 24 -14.62 0.19 -0.45
C MET A 24 -13.88 -0.13 0.84
N ARG A 25 -14.62 -0.52 1.87
CA ARG A 25 -14.03 -0.89 3.15
C ARG A 25 -13.08 -2.08 3.01
N ARG A 26 -13.51 -3.09 2.27
CA ARG A 26 -12.69 -4.28 2.02
C ARG A 26 -11.44 -3.94 1.23
N HIS A 27 -11.60 -3.14 0.17
CA HIS A 27 -10.50 -2.70 -0.66
C HIS A 27 -9.47 -1.89 0.16
N THR A 28 -9.97 -0.98 0.97
CA THR A 28 -9.11 -0.12 1.79
C THR A 28 -8.37 -0.92 2.86
N ALA A 29 -9.04 -1.90 3.47
CA ALA A 29 -8.41 -2.76 4.46
C ALA A 29 -7.27 -3.58 3.83
N ASP A 30 -7.49 -4.10 2.63
CA ASP A 30 -6.48 -4.85 1.91
C ASP A 30 -5.29 -3.96 1.55
N GLU A 31 -5.56 -2.78 1.02
CA GLU A 31 -4.54 -1.80 0.68
C GLU A 31 -3.71 -1.42 1.91
N ARG A 32 -4.37 -1.20 3.04
CA ARG A 32 -3.70 -0.85 4.28
C ARG A 32 -2.72 -1.93 4.72
N GLN A 33 -3.10 -3.20 4.59
CA GLN A 33 -2.22 -4.31 4.92
C GLN A 33 -0.96 -4.29 4.07
N HIS A 34 -1.12 -4.07 2.77
CA HIS A 34 0.03 -3.99 1.87
C HIS A 34 0.93 -2.80 2.19
N LEU A 35 0.33 -1.66 2.51
CA LEU A 35 1.09 -0.47 2.89
C LEU A 35 1.89 -0.71 4.16
N GLU A 36 1.30 -1.33 5.15
CA GLU A 36 1.98 -1.62 6.40
C GLU A 36 3.13 -2.60 6.20
N LYS A 37 2.93 -3.62 5.38
CA LYS A 37 3.99 -4.57 5.03
C LYS A 37 5.15 -3.87 4.35
N TYR A 38 4.83 -3.01 3.38
CA TYR A 38 5.85 -2.28 2.65
C TYR A 38 6.63 -1.37 3.60
N ASN A 39 5.94 -0.69 4.48
CA ASN A 39 6.56 0.20 5.45
C ASN A 39 7.49 -0.56 6.39
N ASP A 40 7.09 -1.75 6.82
CA ASP A 40 7.93 -2.59 7.68
C ASP A 40 9.17 -3.10 6.95
N ALA A 41 9.03 -3.44 5.67
CA ALA A 41 10.14 -3.94 4.88
C ALA A 41 11.11 -2.82 4.50
N HIS A 42 10.63 -1.58 4.44
CA HIS A 42 11.42 -0.42 4.04
C HIS A 42 11.32 0.70 5.07
N PRO A 43 11.83 0.49 6.30
CA PRO A 43 11.62 1.43 7.40
C PRO A 43 12.26 2.81 7.18
N GLU A 44 13.24 2.90 6.31
CA GLU A 44 13.90 4.18 6.01
C GLU A 44 13.26 4.89 4.82
N ASP A 45 12.37 4.23 4.12
CA ASP A 45 11.72 4.76 2.93
C ASP A 45 10.32 5.23 3.31
N HIS A 46 10.09 6.52 3.18
CA HIS A 46 8.81 7.13 3.56
C HIS A 46 7.96 7.56 2.37
N HIS A 47 8.35 7.20 1.16
CA HIS A 47 7.55 7.55 -0.01
C HIS A 47 6.28 6.71 -0.06
N ASP A 48 5.23 7.25 -0.69
CA ASP A 48 3.98 6.55 -0.87
C ASP A 48 4.10 5.61 -2.08
N PRO A 49 4.17 4.29 -1.87
CA PRO A 49 4.39 3.36 -2.97
C PRO A 49 3.15 3.22 -3.85
N THR A 50 3.38 2.97 -5.14
CA THR A 50 2.30 2.63 -6.05
C THR A 50 1.88 1.17 -5.82
N SER A 51 0.72 0.82 -6.36
CA SER A 51 0.25 -0.57 -6.29
C SER A 51 1.26 -1.52 -6.94
N PHE A 52 1.90 -1.09 -8.02
CA PHE A 52 2.91 -1.88 -8.71
C PHE A 52 4.13 -2.10 -7.84
N GLU A 53 4.59 -1.06 -7.14
CA GLU A 53 5.73 -1.18 -6.23
C GLU A 53 5.45 -2.17 -5.11
N MET A 54 4.26 -2.13 -4.55
CA MET A 54 3.87 -3.06 -3.49
C MET A 54 3.76 -4.49 -4.04
N TYR A 55 3.23 -4.64 -5.23
CA TYR A 55 3.15 -5.94 -5.88
C TYR A 55 4.54 -6.54 -6.08
N CYS A 56 5.49 -5.74 -6.56
CA CYS A 56 6.85 -6.21 -6.81
C CYS A 56 7.59 -6.52 -5.52
N ASP A 57 7.30 -5.79 -4.45
CA ASP A 57 7.89 -6.06 -3.15
C ASP A 57 7.46 -7.44 -2.63
N GLU A 58 6.21 -7.82 -2.87
CA GLU A 58 5.69 -9.11 -2.44
C GLU A 58 6.00 -10.24 -3.43
N ASN A 59 6.23 -9.89 -4.70
CA ASN A 59 6.49 -10.85 -5.77
C ASN A 59 7.71 -10.46 -6.59
N PRO A 60 8.91 -10.45 -5.98
CA PRO A 60 10.11 -9.99 -6.67
C PRO A 60 10.50 -10.85 -7.87
N GLU A 61 9.99 -12.06 -7.95
CA GLU A 61 10.29 -12.99 -9.04
C GLU A 61 9.36 -12.83 -10.25
N ALA A 62 8.31 -12.01 -10.13
CA ALA A 62 7.40 -11.77 -11.24
C ALA A 62 8.14 -11.13 -12.41
N GLU A 63 7.83 -11.55 -13.62
CA GLU A 63 8.51 -11.05 -14.81
C GLU A 63 8.35 -9.53 -14.97
N GLU A 64 7.18 -9.00 -14.65
CA GLU A 64 6.92 -7.57 -14.74
C GLU A 64 7.86 -6.79 -13.86
N CYS A 65 8.22 -7.35 -12.72
CA CYS A 65 9.10 -6.69 -11.76
C CYS A 65 10.55 -6.73 -12.22
N LYS A 66 10.95 -7.78 -12.90
CA LYS A 66 12.33 -7.92 -13.39
C LYS A 66 12.61 -6.97 -14.54
N ILE A 67 11.62 -6.66 -15.35
CA ILE A 67 11.79 -5.76 -16.49
C ILE A 67 12.13 -4.35 -16.02
N TYR A 68 11.59 -3.95 -14.88
CA TYR A 68 11.79 -2.59 -14.35
C TYR A 68 12.95 -2.49 -13.36
N GLU A 69 13.60 -3.60 -13.12
CA GLU A 69 14.71 -3.65 -12.18
C GLU A 69 16.03 -3.46 -12.93
N ASN A 70 16.47 -2.24 -13.06
CA ASN A 70 17.76 -1.94 -13.65
C ASN A 70 18.49 -0.92 -12.85
#